data_2991baf083cc6648e4599739272c9437
#
_entry.id   2991baf083cc6648e4599739272c9437
#
_cell.length_a   1.000
_cell.length_b   1.000
_cell.length_c   1.000
_cell.angle_alpha   90.00
_cell.angle_beta   90.00
_cell.angle_gamma   90.00
#
_symmetry.space_group_name_H-M   'P 1'
#
loop_
_entity.id
_entity.type
_entity.pdbx_description
1 polymer ?
#
loop_
_entity_poly.entity_id
_entity_poly.type
_entity_poly.pdbx_seq_one_letter_code
_entity_poly.pdbx_strand_id
1 'polypeptide(L)'
;MFNQEDFGKRLKAFRRSKNFTQKDIAFRIDVSEQAVSKWENGECLPDLYNLRLLCKILRVPADTLLDTENENSEKVTEVIKIGGAEFEIVEKPETILAGKIIYAKDFETMEAFHQAIDAVAEEEKLAAFSSLRETVLPVADIHLSVNFWLARSRQAYGYVREVGTENQPEGIGIYKMPASLYIRAYTCKENAQLLAKEECETWELFAYIRDYFMPAHGFKMADNGAQELEVFDSLEHRSGCVYVPVIRQ
;
A
#
# COMPACT_ATOMS: atom_id res chain seq x y z
N MET A 1 1.57 6.94 23.79
CA MET A 1 0.34 6.67 24.59
C MET A 1 -0.76 6.27 23.63
N PHE A 2 -1.50 5.19 23.88
CA PHE A 2 -2.57 4.70 22.99
C PHE A 2 -3.60 5.82 22.72
N ASN A 3 -3.91 6.05 21.42
CA ASN A 3 -4.85 7.08 21.00
C ASN A 3 -5.98 6.42 20.16
N GLN A 4 -7.22 6.61 20.58
CA GLN A 4 -8.40 6.07 19.90
C GLN A 4 -8.56 6.65 18.48
N GLU A 5 -8.21 7.91 18.27
CA GLU A 5 -8.27 8.52 16.93
C GLU A 5 -7.29 7.87 15.96
N ASP A 6 -6.08 7.54 16.42
CA ASP A 6 -5.07 6.90 15.58
C ASP A 6 -5.42 5.46 15.26
N PHE A 7 -6.01 4.73 16.23
CA PHE A 7 -6.63 3.44 15.95
C PHE A 7 -7.70 3.55 14.87
N GLY A 8 -8.60 4.52 14.97
CA GLY A 8 -9.68 4.74 14.01
C GLY A 8 -9.15 5.03 12.60
N LYS A 9 -8.14 5.87 12.49
CA LYS A 9 -7.47 6.18 11.21
C LYS A 9 -6.85 4.92 10.58
N ARG A 10 -6.14 4.10 11.39
CA ARG A 10 -5.56 2.84 10.92
C ARG A 10 -6.63 1.84 10.49
N LEU A 11 -7.66 1.65 11.29
CA LEU A 11 -8.78 0.79 10.94
C LEU A 11 -9.40 1.19 9.61
N LYS A 12 -9.66 2.49 9.41
CA LYS A 12 -10.18 3.05 8.15
C LYS A 12 -9.23 2.81 6.98
N ALA A 13 -7.93 3.00 7.18
CA ALA A 13 -6.91 2.76 6.15
C ALA A 13 -6.89 1.28 5.73
N PHE A 14 -6.81 0.35 6.69
CA PHE A 14 -6.82 -1.08 6.39
C PHE A 14 -8.13 -1.56 5.77
N ARG A 15 -9.27 -1.03 6.20
CA ARG A 15 -10.55 -1.34 5.54
C ARG A 15 -10.55 -0.92 4.07
N ARG A 16 -10.08 0.29 3.79
CA ARG A 16 -10.01 0.82 2.42
C ARG A 16 -9.04 0.04 1.56
N SER A 17 -7.89 -0.32 2.09
CA SER A 17 -6.92 -1.14 1.36
C SER A 17 -7.47 -2.52 0.96
N LYS A 18 -8.52 -3.00 1.64
CA LYS A 18 -9.25 -4.22 1.31
C LYS A 18 -10.52 -3.97 0.48
N ASN A 19 -10.72 -2.75 -0.02
CA ASN A 19 -11.93 -2.34 -0.74
C ASN A 19 -13.24 -2.62 0.01
N PHE A 20 -13.21 -2.66 1.34
CA PHE A 20 -14.41 -2.85 2.13
C PHE A 20 -15.07 -1.50 2.46
N THR A 21 -16.39 -1.45 2.33
CA THR A 21 -17.20 -0.38 2.93
C THR A 21 -17.34 -0.63 4.44
N GLN A 22 -17.75 0.38 5.20
CA GLN A 22 -18.10 0.21 6.61
C GLN A 22 -19.22 -0.85 6.78
N LYS A 23 -20.15 -0.89 5.85
CA LYS A 23 -21.23 -1.88 5.80
C LYS A 23 -20.70 -3.30 5.58
N ASP A 24 -19.67 -3.48 4.76
CA ASP A 24 -19.07 -4.80 4.52
C ASP A 24 -18.38 -5.33 5.78
N ILE A 25 -17.65 -4.48 6.50
CA ILE A 25 -17.06 -4.85 7.79
C ILE A 25 -18.18 -5.19 8.79
N ALA A 26 -19.16 -4.31 8.92
CA ALA A 26 -20.29 -4.49 9.85
C ALA A 26 -20.98 -5.83 9.63
N PHE A 27 -21.29 -6.17 8.38
CA PHE A 27 -21.92 -7.43 8.01
C PHE A 27 -21.04 -8.65 8.36
N ARG A 28 -19.73 -8.56 8.12
CA ARG A 28 -18.80 -9.69 8.32
C ARG A 28 -18.53 -10.01 9.79
N ILE A 29 -18.66 -9.04 10.68
CA ILE A 29 -18.43 -9.23 12.13
C ILE A 29 -19.69 -9.10 12.98
N ASP A 30 -20.86 -9.04 12.33
CA ASP A 30 -22.18 -8.99 12.97
C ASP A 30 -22.35 -7.80 13.95
N VAL A 31 -22.03 -6.61 13.45
CA VAL A 31 -22.22 -5.34 14.17
C VAL A 31 -22.98 -4.34 13.30
N SER A 32 -23.38 -3.21 13.87
CA SER A 32 -23.98 -2.12 13.10
C SER A 32 -22.90 -1.33 12.31
N GLU A 33 -23.27 -0.78 11.16
CA GLU A 33 -22.41 0.13 10.40
C GLU A 33 -22.01 1.37 11.25
N GLN A 34 -22.92 1.82 12.12
CA GLN A 34 -22.64 2.90 13.07
C GLN A 34 -21.54 2.55 14.06
N ALA A 35 -21.45 1.28 14.51
CA ALA A 35 -20.36 0.85 15.39
C ALA A 35 -19.01 0.97 14.68
N VAL A 36 -18.92 0.47 13.44
CA VAL A 36 -17.69 0.59 12.62
C VAL A 36 -17.34 2.06 12.39
N SER A 37 -18.33 2.89 12.07
CA SER A 37 -18.12 4.34 11.91
C SER A 37 -17.58 5.00 13.18
N LYS A 38 -18.11 4.67 14.36
CA LYS A 38 -17.62 5.18 15.65
C LYS A 38 -16.19 4.76 15.93
N TRP A 39 -15.83 3.52 15.61
CA TRP A 39 -14.46 3.04 15.76
C TRP A 39 -13.50 3.81 14.84
N GLU A 40 -13.87 4.01 13.57
CA GLU A 40 -13.05 4.74 12.60
C GLU A 40 -12.91 6.22 12.90
N ASN A 41 -13.90 6.81 13.58
CA ASN A 41 -13.85 8.20 14.02
C ASN A 41 -13.14 8.39 15.37
N GLY A 42 -12.71 7.29 16.02
CA GLY A 42 -12.07 7.33 17.33
C GLY A 42 -13.02 7.68 18.47
N GLU A 43 -14.34 7.56 18.27
CA GLU A 43 -15.34 7.83 19.32
C GLU A 43 -15.37 6.73 20.39
N CYS A 44 -15.08 5.49 20.01
CA CYS A 44 -14.90 4.36 20.90
C CYS A 44 -14.04 3.27 20.24
N LEU A 45 -13.60 2.30 21.05
CA LEU A 45 -12.86 1.14 20.56
C LEU A 45 -13.79 -0.06 20.40
N PRO A 46 -13.48 -1.01 19.50
CA PRO A 46 -14.08 -2.32 19.52
C PRO A 46 -13.69 -3.07 20.81
N ASP A 47 -14.53 -3.94 21.28
CA ASP A 47 -14.15 -4.90 22.31
C ASP A 47 -13.12 -5.91 21.78
N LEU A 48 -12.53 -6.71 22.65
CA LEU A 48 -11.49 -7.68 22.28
C LEU A 48 -11.99 -8.71 21.25
N TYR A 49 -13.25 -9.09 21.31
CA TYR A 49 -13.80 -10.05 20.36
C TYR A 49 -13.90 -9.44 18.96
N ASN A 50 -14.46 -8.24 18.87
CA ASN A 50 -14.56 -7.49 17.62
C ASN A 50 -13.19 -7.10 17.07
N LEU A 51 -12.25 -6.70 17.92
CA LEU A 51 -10.86 -6.43 17.51
C LEU A 51 -10.24 -7.67 16.85
N ARG A 52 -10.39 -8.85 17.46
CA ARG A 52 -9.90 -10.10 16.89
C ARG A 52 -10.52 -10.42 15.53
N LEU A 53 -11.84 -10.17 15.37
CA LEU A 53 -12.52 -10.35 14.09
C LEU A 53 -12.03 -9.36 13.04
N LEU A 54 -11.84 -8.10 13.39
CA LEU A 54 -11.26 -7.08 12.52
C LEU A 54 -9.87 -7.51 12.05
N CYS A 55 -8.98 -7.90 12.95
CA CYS A 55 -7.65 -8.40 12.60
C CYS A 55 -7.71 -9.56 11.61
N LYS A 56 -8.65 -10.50 11.82
CA LYS A 56 -8.82 -11.66 10.93
C LYS A 56 -9.31 -11.27 9.54
N ILE A 57 -10.29 -10.36 9.45
CA ILE A 57 -10.89 -9.94 8.18
C ILE A 57 -9.93 -9.03 7.41
N LEU A 58 -9.31 -8.11 8.12
CA LEU A 58 -8.33 -7.19 7.54
C LEU A 58 -6.97 -7.85 7.30
N ARG A 59 -6.76 -9.05 7.86
CA ARG A 59 -5.51 -9.81 7.79
C ARG A 59 -4.31 -9.01 8.33
N VAL A 60 -4.52 -8.32 9.44
CA VAL A 60 -3.49 -7.55 10.13
C VAL A 60 -3.33 -8.02 11.57
N PRO A 61 -2.13 -8.03 12.15
CA PRO A 61 -1.92 -8.28 13.57
C PRO A 61 -2.62 -7.24 14.43
N ALA A 62 -3.01 -7.63 15.65
CA ALA A 62 -3.63 -6.70 16.59
C ALA A 62 -2.69 -5.53 16.93
N ASP A 63 -1.40 -5.80 17.06
CA ASP A 63 -0.38 -4.79 17.34
C ASP A 63 -0.35 -3.71 16.25
N THR A 64 -0.52 -4.08 14.99
CA THR A 64 -0.59 -3.13 13.86
C THR A 64 -1.79 -2.19 13.96
N LEU A 65 -2.93 -2.66 14.45
CA LEU A 65 -4.10 -1.81 14.69
C LEU A 65 -3.96 -0.98 15.98
N LEU A 66 -3.34 -1.56 17.01
CA LEU A 66 -3.22 -0.97 18.34
C LEU A 66 -1.99 -0.09 18.52
N ASP A 67 -0.97 -0.27 17.68
CA ASP A 67 0.32 0.39 17.84
C ASP A 67 0.20 1.91 17.75
N THR A 68 0.67 2.56 18.79
CA THR A 68 0.48 3.98 19.01
C THR A 68 1.75 4.81 18.84
N GLU A 69 2.89 4.19 18.82
CA GLU A 69 4.18 4.88 18.94
C GLU A 69 5.29 4.22 18.12
N ASN A 70 4.97 3.58 17.01
CA ASN A 70 6.04 3.27 16.09
C ASN A 70 6.41 4.59 15.40
N GLU A 71 7.51 5.23 15.83
CA GLU A 71 8.12 6.36 15.09
C GLU A 71 8.38 6.00 13.62
N ASN A 72 8.30 4.71 13.31
CA ASN A 72 8.41 4.12 11.99
C ASN A 72 7.07 3.82 11.31
N SER A 73 5.92 4.27 11.83
CA SER A 73 4.65 4.12 11.13
C SER A 73 4.41 5.28 10.16
N GLU A 74 3.77 4.97 9.04
CA GLU A 74 3.33 6.02 8.11
C GLU A 74 2.28 6.92 8.76
N LYS A 75 2.32 8.22 8.44
CA LYS A 75 1.43 9.23 8.99
C LYS A 75 0.69 9.98 7.89
N VAL A 76 -0.63 9.90 7.90
CA VAL A 76 -1.46 10.74 7.03
C VAL A 76 -1.44 12.17 7.56
N THR A 77 -0.91 13.09 6.78
CA THR A 77 -0.76 14.51 7.15
C THR A 77 -1.88 15.38 6.58
N GLU A 78 -2.46 14.95 5.44
CA GLU A 78 -3.51 15.69 4.74
C GLU A 78 -4.37 14.73 3.93
N VAL A 79 -5.65 15.06 3.74
CA VAL A 79 -6.54 14.34 2.81
C VAL A 79 -7.16 15.36 1.86
N ILE A 80 -6.91 15.21 0.57
CA ILE A 80 -7.47 16.05 -0.49
C ILE A 80 -8.60 15.28 -1.17
N LYS A 81 -9.78 15.92 -1.26
CA LYS A 81 -10.98 15.31 -1.85
C LYS A 81 -11.33 15.96 -3.19
N ILE A 82 -11.57 15.12 -4.20
CA ILE A 82 -11.96 15.55 -5.54
C ILE A 82 -13.15 14.69 -5.99
N GLY A 83 -14.34 15.28 -6.13
CA GLY A 83 -15.52 14.56 -6.63
C GLY A 83 -15.90 13.32 -5.81
N GLY A 84 -15.60 13.29 -4.51
CA GLY A 84 -15.81 12.12 -3.65
C GLY A 84 -14.60 11.19 -3.52
N ALA A 85 -13.67 11.23 -4.47
CA ALA A 85 -12.38 10.55 -4.38
C ALA A 85 -11.48 11.19 -3.32
N GLU A 86 -10.71 10.39 -2.61
CA GLU A 86 -9.77 10.85 -1.57
C GLU A 86 -8.34 10.49 -1.94
N PHE A 87 -7.45 11.49 -1.84
CA PHE A 87 -6.02 11.37 -1.99
C PHE A 87 -5.37 11.74 -0.67
N GLU A 88 -4.64 10.83 -0.09
CA GLU A 88 -4.00 11.01 1.21
C GLU A 88 -2.54 11.42 1.02
N ILE A 89 -2.11 12.45 1.72
CA ILE A 89 -0.71 12.85 1.77
C ILE A 89 -0.10 12.16 2.99
N VAL A 90 0.86 11.28 2.75
CA VAL A 90 1.40 10.36 3.75
C VAL A 90 2.89 10.57 3.92
N GLU A 91 3.33 10.86 5.12
CA GLU A 91 4.74 10.73 5.50
C GLU A 91 5.04 9.26 5.77
N LYS A 92 5.93 8.67 4.95
CA LYS A 92 6.48 7.32 5.22
C LYS A 92 7.91 7.45 5.72
N PRO A 93 8.24 6.76 6.81
CA PRO A 93 9.61 6.66 7.30
C PRO A 93 10.48 5.85 6.32
N GLU A 94 11.77 5.83 6.59
CA GLU A 94 12.66 4.88 5.91
C GLU A 94 12.19 3.46 6.19
N THR A 95 12.07 2.66 5.13
CA THR A 95 11.64 1.26 5.22
C THR A 95 12.60 0.35 4.45
N ILE A 96 12.74 -0.87 4.91
CA ILE A 96 13.51 -1.91 4.24
C ILE A 96 12.54 -2.81 3.50
N LEU A 97 12.69 -2.89 2.20
CA LEU A 97 11.92 -3.80 1.35
C LEU A 97 12.80 -4.99 0.98
N ALA A 98 12.26 -6.19 1.10
CA ALA A 98 12.96 -7.42 0.75
C ALA A 98 12.10 -8.31 -0.15
N GLY A 99 12.71 -8.90 -1.18
CA GLY A 99 12.03 -9.75 -2.13
C GLY A 99 12.81 -10.00 -3.41
N LYS A 100 12.12 -10.40 -4.47
CA LYS A 100 12.70 -10.53 -5.80
C LYS A 100 12.67 -9.19 -6.50
N ILE A 101 13.84 -8.60 -6.71
CA ILE A 101 14.01 -7.31 -7.37
C ILE A 101 14.85 -7.52 -8.64
N ILE A 102 14.34 -7.06 -9.77
CA ILE A 102 15.03 -7.06 -11.07
C ILE A 102 15.19 -5.64 -11.58
N TYR A 103 16.28 -5.37 -12.23
CA TYR A 103 16.63 -4.04 -12.72
C TYR A 103 16.73 -4.05 -14.25
N ALA A 104 16.12 -3.08 -14.93
CA ALA A 104 16.17 -2.99 -16.39
C ALA A 104 17.60 -2.90 -16.93
N LYS A 105 18.51 -2.32 -16.17
CA LYS A 105 19.94 -2.23 -16.51
C LYS A 105 20.64 -3.58 -16.69
N ASP A 106 20.06 -4.66 -16.13
CA ASP A 106 20.64 -6.00 -16.18
C ASP A 106 20.21 -6.76 -17.44
N PHE A 107 19.43 -6.14 -18.31
CA PHE A 107 18.91 -6.71 -19.54
C PHE A 107 19.34 -5.89 -20.76
N GLU A 108 19.65 -6.55 -21.88
CA GLU A 108 20.04 -5.89 -23.13
C GLU A 108 18.86 -5.18 -23.80
N THR A 109 17.64 -5.67 -23.61
CA THR A 109 16.43 -5.11 -24.22
C THR A 109 15.30 -4.95 -23.20
N MET A 110 14.40 -3.99 -23.42
CA MET A 110 13.21 -3.83 -22.60
C MET A 110 12.24 -5.00 -22.72
N GLU A 111 12.23 -5.69 -23.85
CA GLU A 111 11.41 -6.89 -24.03
C GLU A 111 11.89 -8.03 -23.12
N ALA A 112 13.19 -8.27 -23.04
CA ALA A 112 13.76 -9.27 -22.12
C ALA A 112 13.50 -8.90 -20.65
N PHE A 113 13.56 -7.62 -20.30
CA PHE A 113 13.22 -7.14 -18.98
C PHE A 113 11.73 -7.39 -18.65
N HIS A 114 10.81 -7.08 -19.57
CA HIS A 114 9.38 -7.35 -19.37
C HIS A 114 9.07 -8.84 -19.24
N GLN A 115 9.70 -9.69 -20.06
CA GLN A 115 9.57 -11.15 -19.92
C GLN A 115 10.06 -11.65 -18.56
N ALA A 116 11.14 -11.07 -18.03
CA ALA A 116 11.62 -11.39 -16.70
C ALA A 116 10.66 -10.94 -15.59
N ILE A 117 10.02 -9.77 -15.75
CA ILE A 117 8.95 -9.32 -14.84
C ILE A 117 7.80 -10.32 -14.82
N ASP A 118 7.31 -10.73 -16.00
CA ASP A 118 6.21 -11.68 -16.11
C ASP A 118 6.56 -13.04 -15.48
N ALA A 119 7.81 -13.51 -15.69
CA ALA A 119 8.27 -14.74 -15.09
C ALA A 119 8.32 -14.66 -13.55
N VAL A 120 8.83 -13.56 -12.97
CA VAL A 120 8.80 -13.33 -11.53
C VAL A 120 7.38 -13.25 -11.01
N ALA A 121 6.49 -12.59 -11.75
CA ALA A 121 5.08 -12.48 -11.39
C ALA A 121 4.40 -13.86 -11.31
N GLU A 122 4.64 -14.72 -12.28
CA GLU A 122 4.08 -16.08 -12.27
C GLU A 122 4.68 -16.94 -11.15
N GLU A 123 5.99 -16.88 -10.93
CA GLU A 123 6.63 -17.59 -9.82
C GLU A 123 6.08 -17.14 -8.47
N GLU A 124 5.89 -15.83 -8.26
CA GLU A 124 5.36 -15.30 -7.00
C GLU A 124 3.88 -15.61 -6.80
N LYS A 125 3.08 -15.64 -7.87
CA LYS A 125 1.71 -16.15 -7.80
C LYS A 125 1.67 -17.59 -7.32
N LEU A 126 2.60 -18.42 -7.79
CA LEU A 126 2.72 -19.82 -7.38
C LEU A 126 3.33 -19.96 -5.98
N ALA A 127 4.32 -19.15 -5.63
CA ALA A 127 5.03 -19.19 -4.35
C ALA A 127 4.26 -18.50 -3.22
N ALA A 128 3.44 -17.50 -3.50
CA ALA A 128 2.62 -16.82 -2.50
C ALA A 128 1.69 -17.76 -1.73
N PHE A 129 1.46 -18.94 -2.26
CA PHE A 129 0.65 -19.96 -1.62
C PHE A 129 1.43 -21.00 -0.81
N SER A 130 2.75 -21.12 -0.94
CA SER A 130 3.41 -22.30 -0.32
C SER A 130 4.68 -22.09 0.50
N SER A 131 5.57 -21.16 0.27
CA SER A 131 6.86 -21.21 0.98
C SER A 131 7.42 -19.90 1.55
N LEU A 132 7.19 -18.76 0.94
CA LEU A 132 7.63 -17.48 1.50
C LEU A 132 6.83 -17.04 2.74
N ARG A 133 5.67 -17.65 2.95
CA ARG A 133 4.85 -17.45 4.18
C ARG A 133 5.50 -18.02 5.44
N GLU A 134 6.36 -19.00 5.33
CA GLU A 134 6.90 -19.69 6.50
C GLU A 134 8.28 -19.18 6.93
N THR A 135 9.06 -18.58 6.02
CA THR A 135 10.46 -18.23 6.29
C THR A 135 10.70 -16.73 6.54
N VAL A 136 9.84 -15.86 6.08
CA VAL A 136 9.98 -14.41 6.24
C VAL A 136 8.73 -13.87 6.91
N LEU A 137 8.68 -13.91 8.24
CA LEU A 137 7.67 -13.34 9.13
C LEU A 137 6.20 -13.47 8.70
N PRO A 138 5.30 -13.79 9.64
CA PRO A 138 3.90 -14.16 9.36
C PRO A 138 3.02 -12.95 9.03
N VAL A 139 3.49 -11.97 8.29
CA VAL A 139 2.69 -10.76 8.10
C VAL A 139 2.65 -10.32 6.67
N ALA A 140 1.42 -10.24 6.23
CA ALA A 140 0.81 -9.23 5.40
C ALA A 140 1.48 -8.93 4.04
N ASP A 141 0.62 -8.90 3.10
CA ASP A 141 0.62 -8.08 1.91
C ASP A 141 1.93 -8.05 1.12
N ILE A 142 1.90 -8.76 0.03
CA ILE A 142 2.93 -8.66 -0.99
C ILE A 142 2.85 -7.23 -1.51
N HIS A 143 3.84 -6.43 -1.14
CA HIS A 143 4.05 -5.13 -1.73
C HIS A 143 4.75 -5.35 -3.07
N LEU A 144 4.13 -4.91 -4.12
CA LEU A 144 4.74 -4.85 -5.43
C LEU A 144 5.39 -3.48 -5.55
N SER A 145 6.70 -3.39 -5.58
CA SER A 145 7.33 -2.16 -6.03
C SER A 145 7.33 -2.15 -7.54
N VAL A 146 6.52 -1.29 -8.11
CA VAL A 146 6.35 -1.16 -9.55
C VAL A 146 7.12 0.03 -10.04
N ASN A 147 7.86 -0.18 -11.12
CA ASN A 147 8.46 0.87 -11.92
C ASN A 147 9.17 1.95 -11.12
N PHE A 148 10.36 1.66 -10.75
CA PHE A 148 11.31 2.69 -10.36
C PHE A 148 11.62 3.56 -11.56
N TRP A 149 10.81 4.56 -11.82
CA TRP A 149 11.16 5.63 -12.74
C TRP A 149 12.15 6.56 -12.04
N LEU A 150 13.32 6.04 -11.72
CA LEU A 150 14.42 6.92 -11.39
C LEU A 150 15.03 7.45 -12.66
N ALA A 151 14.76 8.73 -12.89
CA ALA A 151 15.50 9.58 -13.81
C ALA A 151 16.03 8.85 -15.06
N ARG A 152 15.14 8.58 -15.99
CA ARG A 152 15.42 8.21 -17.40
C ARG A 152 16.27 6.96 -17.68
N SER A 153 16.85 6.25 -16.73
CA SER A 153 17.73 5.13 -17.06
C SER A 153 17.72 3.92 -16.12
N ARG A 154 16.95 3.93 -15.05
CA ARG A 154 16.92 2.82 -14.11
C ARG A 154 15.50 2.45 -13.78
N GLN A 155 15.02 1.43 -14.43
CA GLN A 155 13.79 0.76 -14.05
C GLN A 155 14.15 -0.42 -13.17
N ALA A 156 13.48 -0.55 -12.04
CA ALA A 156 13.51 -1.75 -11.23
C ALA A 156 12.07 -2.21 -11.02
N TYR A 157 11.87 -3.49 -10.96
CA TYR A 157 10.60 -4.10 -10.67
C TYR A 157 10.81 -5.17 -9.62
N GLY A 158 9.91 -5.29 -8.66
CA GLY A 158 10.11 -6.29 -7.63
C GLY A 158 8.85 -6.61 -6.85
N TYR A 159 8.71 -7.88 -6.53
CA TYR A 159 7.79 -8.35 -5.52
C TYR A 159 8.50 -8.30 -4.18
N VAL A 160 8.16 -7.32 -3.35
CA VAL A 160 8.85 -7.04 -2.11
C VAL A 160 7.88 -6.94 -0.94
N ARG A 161 8.42 -7.10 0.27
CA ARG A 161 7.73 -6.91 1.54
C ARG A 161 8.51 -5.92 2.37
N GLU A 162 7.81 -5.18 3.20
CA GLU A 162 8.42 -4.44 4.27
C GLU A 162 8.93 -5.42 5.35
N VAL A 163 10.19 -5.25 5.75
CA VAL A 163 10.87 -6.09 6.74
C VAL A 163 11.57 -5.24 7.78
N GLY A 164 11.72 -5.78 8.98
CA GLY A 164 12.37 -5.07 10.08
C GLY A 164 13.91 -5.10 10.05
N THR A 165 14.53 -5.83 9.13
CA THR A 165 15.99 -6.02 9.09
C THR A 165 16.48 -6.31 7.68
N GLU A 166 17.72 -5.90 7.40
CA GLU A 166 18.42 -6.23 6.16
C GLU A 166 18.94 -7.69 6.12
N ASN A 167 18.93 -8.39 7.26
CA ASN A 167 19.39 -9.76 7.33
C ASN A 167 18.34 -10.72 6.76
N GLN A 168 18.42 -10.98 5.47
CA GLN A 168 17.51 -11.82 4.72
C GLN A 168 18.21 -13.06 4.20
N PRO A 169 17.47 -14.14 3.86
CA PRO A 169 18.03 -15.35 3.23
C PRO A 169 18.77 -15.04 1.92
N GLU A 170 19.69 -15.91 1.55
CA GLU A 170 20.41 -15.83 0.28
C GLU A 170 19.43 -15.82 -0.91
N GLY A 171 19.69 -14.97 -1.89
CA GLY A 171 18.83 -14.81 -3.08
C GLY A 171 17.67 -13.82 -2.91
N ILE A 172 17.48 -13.26 -1.72
CA ILE A 172 16.50 -12.19 -1.50
C ILE A 172 17.19 -10.83 -1.70
N GLY A 173 16.66 -10.05 -2.64
CA GLY A 173 17.10 -8.67 -2.86
C GLY A 173 16.59 -7.75 -1.75
N ILE A 174 17.39 -6.74 -1.42
CA ILE A 174 17.04 -5.72 -0.42
C ILE A 174 17.05 -4.36 -1.07
N TYR A 175 16.03 -3.57 -0.79
CA TYR A 175 15.96 -2.16 -1.15
C TYR A 175 15.63 -1.31 0.06
N LYS A 176 16.48 -0.31 0.34
CA LYS A 176 16.22 0.70 1.37
C LYS A 176 15.41 1.82 0.76
N MET A 177 14.15 1.89 1.09
CA MET A 177 13.26 2.96 0.71
C MET A 177 13.49 4.15 1.62
N PRO A 178 13.97 5.28 1.14
CA PRO A 178 14.20 6.45 1.99
C PRO A 178 12.87 7.02 2.50
N ALA A 179 12.93 7.69 3.64
CA ALA A 179 11.80 8.45 4.15
C ALA A 179 11.36 9.49 3.11
N SER A 180 10.06 9.58 2.86
CA SER A 180 9.50 10.50 1.87
C SER A 180 8.04 10.83 2.14
N LEU A 181 7.59 11.90 1.52
CA LEU A 181 6.17 12.22 1.40
C LEU A 181 5.60 11.46 0.20
N TYR A 182 4.39 10.95 0.35
CA TYR A 182 3.69 10.21 -0.70
C TYR A 182 2.27 10.72 -0.89
N ILE A 183 1.79 10.65 -2.11
CA ILE A 183 0.37 10.67 -2.41
C ILE A 183 -0.09 9.22 -2.45
N ARG A 184 -1.05 8.87 -1.58
CA ARG A 184 -1.68 7.55 -1.54
C ARG A 184 -3.10 7.63 -2.07
N ALA A 185 -3.48 6.71 -2.93
CA ALA A 185 -4.84 6.56 -3.43
C ALA A 185 -5.22 5.08 -3.56
N TYR A 186 -6.50 4.77 -3.38
CA TYR A 186 -7.04 3.42 -3.40
C TYR A 186 -7.84 3.14 -4.68
N THR A 187 -7.81 1.91 -5.18
CA THR A 187 -8.68 1.45 -6.26
C THR A 187 -10.10 1.25 -5.72
N CYS A 188 -10.81 2.33 -5.47
CA CYS A 188 -12.16 2.33 -4.94
C CYS A 188 -13.15 2.90 -5.96
N LYS A 189 -14.44 2.74 -5.68
CA LYS A 189 -15.52 3.19 -6.55
C LYS A 189 -15.46 4.71 -6.83
N GLU A 190 -15.12 5.48 -5.83
CA GLU A 190 -15.02 6.93 -5.94
C GLU A 190 -13.90 7.35 -6.89
N ASN A 191 -12.74 6.65 -6.83
CA ASN A 191 -11.64 6.88 -7.76
C ASN A 191 -11.97 6.38 -9.16
N ALA A 192 -12.68 5.27 -9.31
CA ALA A 192 -13.18 4.82 -10.61
C ALA A 192 -14.13 5.84 -11.24
N GLN A 193 -15.05 6.40 -10.47
CA GLN A 193 -15.96 7.46 -10.93
C GLN A 193 -15.21 8.73 -11.34
N LEU A 194 -14.18 9.13 -10.58
CA LEU A 194 -13.32 10.27 -10.94
C LEU A 194 -12.64 10.06 -12.30
N LEU A 195 -12.26 8.83 -12.62
CA LEU A 195 -11.65 8.44 -13.88
C LEU A 195 -12.69 8.14 -14.99
N ALA A 196 -13.98 8.33 -14.71
CA ALA A 196 -15.11 8.01 -15.60
C ALA A 196 -15.13 6.53 -16.02
N LYS A 197 -14.88 5.62 -15.05
CA LYS A 197 -14.83 4.18 -15.23
C LYS A 197 -15.75 3.45 -14.25
N GLU A 198 -16.05 2.20 -14.54
CA GLU A 198 -16.78 1.31 -13.62
C GLU A 198 -15.86 0.82 -12.50
N GLU A 199 -14.63 0.43 -12.87
CA GLU A 199 -13.55 0.02 -11.98
C GLU A 199 -12.27 0.75 -12.38
N CYS A 200 -11.36 0.98 -11.43
CA CYS A 200 -10.04 1.53 -11.73
C CYS A 200 -8.94 0.56 -11.32
N GLU A 201 -7.91 0.50 -12.15
CA GLU A 201 -6.68 -0.22 -11.85
C GLU A 201 -5.62 0.72 -11.25
N THR A 202 -4.65 0.15 -10.57
CA THR A 202 -3.57 0.89 -9.91
C THR A 202 -2.77 1.75 -10.88
N TRP A 203 -2.45 1.24 -12.08
CA TRP A 203 -1.70 1.99 -13.08
C TRP A 203 -2.42 3.26 -13.56
N GLU A 204 -3.75 3.25 -13.55
CA GLU A 204 -4.58 4.42 -13.90
C GLU A 204 -4.51 5.50 -12.82
N LEU A 205 -4.46 5.07 -11.56
CA LEU A 205 -4.25 5.99 -10.43
C LEU A 205 -2.86 6.61 -10.48
N PHE A 206 -1.82 5.84 -10.79
CA PHE A 206 -0.48 6.41 -11.00
C PHE A 206 -0.47 7.47 -12.10
N ALA A 207 -1.08 7.18 -13.25
CA ALA A 207 -1.18 8.14 -14.36
C ALA A 207 -1.94 9.40 -13.93
N TYR A 208 -3.11 9.24 -13.31
CA TYR A 208 -3.91 10.38 -12.85
C TYR A 208 -3.16 11.24 -11.82
N ILE A 209 -2.50 10.60 -10.85
CA ILE A 209 -1.74 11.32 -9.82
C ILE A 209 -0.61 12.13 -10.47
N ARG A 210 0.18 11.54 -11.37
CA ARG A 210 1.30 12.21 -12.01
C ARG A 210 0.88 13.33 -12.95
N ASP A 211 -0.10 13.05 -13.80
CA ASP A 211 -0.42 13.93 -14.92
C ASP A 211 -1.42 15.04 -14.56
N TYR A 212 -2.25 14.81 -13.55
CA TYR A 212 -3.33 15.75 -13.19
C TYR A 212 -3.27 16.20 -11.73
N PHE A 213 -3.20 15.27 -10.77
CA PHE A 213 -3.29 15.62 -9.35
C PHE A 213 -2.08 16.43 -8.88
N MET A 214 -0.89 15.96 -9.14
CA MET A 214 0.35 16.60 -8.68
C MET A 214 0.49 18.03 -9.22
N PRO A 215 0.35 18.29 -10.53
CA PRO A 215 0.43 19.66 -11.06
C PRO A 215 -0.63 20.58 -10.47
N ALA A 216 -1.86 20.08 -10.28
CA ALA A 216 -2.98 20.87 -9.76
C ALA A 216 -2.81 21.26 -8.29
N HIS A 217 -2.05 20.50 -7.49
CA HIS A 217 -1.90 20.68 -6.05
C HIS A 217 -0.49 21.05 -5.59
N GLY A 218 0.38 21.46 -6.52
CA GLY A 218 1.71 21.96 -6.18
C GLY A 218 2.67 20.85 -5.71
N PHE A 219 2.56 19.68 -6.28
CA PHE A 219 3.49 18.57 -6.04
C PHE A 219 4.35 18.28 -7.28
N LYS A 220 5.53 17.73 -7.05
CA LYS A 220 6.37 17.10 -8.06
C LYS A 220 6.96 15.81 -7.53
N MET A 221 7.44 14.94 -8.42
CA MET A 221 8.09 13.70 -8.03
C MET A 221 9.26 13.97 -7.09
N ALA A 222 9.40 13.15 -6.07
CA ALA A 222 10.57 13.15 -5.21
C ALA A 222 11.81 12.69 -5.99
N ASP A 223 12.97 13.25 -5.67
CA ASP A 223 14.26 12.93 -6.26
C ASP A 223 15.26 12.32 -5.26
N ASN A 224 14.77 11.94 -4.09
CA ASN A 224 15.56 11.38 -2.99
C ASN A 224 15.78 9.87 -3.06
N GLY A 225 15.37 9.21 -4.15
CA GLY A 225 15.45 7.77 -4.31
C GLY A 225 14.20 7.01 -3.84
N ALA A 226 13.21 7.69 -3.27
CA ALA A 226 11.91 7.09 -2.96
C ALA A 226 11.21 6.61 -4.23
N GLN A 227 10.49 5.52 -4.13
CA GLN A 227 9.92 4.81 -5.28
C GLN A 227 8.40 4.76 -5.21
N GLU A 228 7.76 4.65 -6.37
CA GLU A 228 6.34 4.32 -6.44
C GLU A 228 6.13 2.91 -5.88
N LEU A 229 5.07 2.75 -5.10
CA LEU A 229 4.67 1.47 -4.54
C LEU A 229 3.24 1.14 -4.94
N GLU A 230 3.04 -0.09 -5.26
CA GLU A 230 1.74 -0.67 -5.51
C GLU A 230 1.49 -1.76 -4.46
N VAL A 231 0.39 -1.62 -3.72
CA VAL A 231 0.02 -2.55 -2.66
C VAL A 231 -1.25 -3.25 -3.09
N PHE A 232 -1.16 -4.56 -3.29
CA PHE A 232 -2.31 -5.36 -3.70
C PHE A 232 -2.95 -6.08 -2.54
N ASP A 233 -4.27 -6.08 -2.53
CA ASP A 233 -5.08 -6.93 -1.66
C ASP A 233 -5.12 -8.38 -2.17
N SER A 234 -5.07 -8.52 -3.49
CA SER A 234 -5.11 -9.79 -4.19
C SER A 234 -4.45 -9.62 -5.56
N LEU A 235 -3.61 -10.57 -5.94
CA LEU A 235 -2.99 -10.60 -7.27
C LEU A 235 -4.01 -10.90 -8.38
N GLU A 236 -5.19 -11.43 -8.04
CA GLU A 236 -6.22 -11.78 -9.02
C GLU A 236 -6.99 -10.56 -9.55
N HIS A 237 -7.13 -9.51 -8.73
CA HIS A 237 -8.03 -8.39 -9.08
C HIS A 237 -7.32 -7.04 -9.27
N ARG A 238 -6.00 -6.97 -9.15
CA ARG A 238 -5.23 -5.71 -9.22
C ARG A 238 -5.86 -4.55 -8.45
N SER A 239 -6.58 -4.89 -7.38
CA SER A 239 -7.16 -3.94 -6.46
C SER A 239 -6.20 -3.69 -5.30
N GLY A 240 -6.15 -2.47 -4.83
CA GLY A 240 -5.26 -2.11 -3.74
C GLY A 240 -5.07 -0.62 -3.62
N CYS A 241 -3.86 -0.19 -3.29
CA CYS A 241 -3.51 1.22 -3.27
C CYS A 241 -2.16 1.49 -3.93
N VAL A 242 -1.98 2.73 -4.33
CA VAL A 242 -0.75 3.24 -4.91
C VAL A 242 -0.14 4.30 -4.00
N TYR A 243 1.19 4.36 -3.99
CA TYR A 243 1.96 5.42 -3.36
C TYR A 243 2.86 6.07 -4.41
N VAL A 244 2.71 7.37 -4.60
CA VAL A 244 3.56 8.16 -5.49
C VAL A 244 4.42 9.08 -4.64
N PRO A 245 5.76 8.94 -4.66
CA PRO A 245 6.65 9.75 -3.84
C PRO A 245 6.72 11.18 -4.38
N VAL A 246 6.53 12.16 -3.49
CA VAL A 246 6.41 13.57 -3.88
C VAL A 246 7.17 14.49 -2.95
N ILE A 247 7.43 15.70 -3.47
CA ILE A 247 7.80 16.87 -2.68
C ILE A 247 6.85 18.01 -3.03
N ARG A 248 6.61 18.91 -2.09
CA ARG A 248 5.86 20.15 -2.35
C ARG A 248 6.72 21.11 -3.18
N GLN A 249 6.10 21.80 -4.12
CA GLN A 249 6.74 22.90 -4.89
C GLN A 249 6.76 24.19 -4.09
#